data_f43eebef2c4d54c95a00f84695afc7ec
#
_entry.id   f43eebef2c4d54c95a00f84695afc7ec
#
_cell.length_a   1.000
_cell.length_b   1.000
_cell.length_c   1.000
_cell.angle_alpha   90.00
_cell.angle_beta   90.00
_cell.angle_gamma   90.00
#
_symmetry.space_group_name_H-M   'P 1'
#
loop_
_entity.id
_entity.type
_entity.pdbx_description
1 polymer ?
#
loop_
_entity_poly.entity_id
_entity_poly.type
_entity_poly.pdbx_seq_one_letter_code
_entity_poly.pdbx_strand_id
1 'polypeptide(L)'
;MRAHRINAYEAAPAAMKTLVAVETYLHQTTLGARLIELVKMRASQINGCAYCLDSHSKELRKGGESEQRIYLLDAWHESPLYSPRERAAFAWTDALTRISETHAPDDVYDELRRHFDDKEIVDLTTLVGMINLWNRLAISLRYEHPVP
;
A
#
# COMPACT_ATOMS: atom_id res chain seq x y z
N MET A 1 4.77 -25.66 1.64
CA MET A 1 4.76 -24.29 2.20
C MET A 1 6.20 -23.91 2.54
N ARG A 2 6.64 -22.69 2.27
CA ARG A 2 8.00 -22.24 2.58
C ARG A 2 8.05 -21.81 4.05
N ALA A 3 9.04 -22.31 4.81
CA ALA A 3 9.16 -21.98 6.22
C ALA A 3 9.48 -20.49 6.46
N HIS A 4 8.89 -19.93 7.52
CA HIS A 4 9.26 -18.63 8.05
C HIS A 4 10.77 -18.55 8.33
N ARG A 5 11.42 -17.47 7.96
CA ARG A 5 12.87 -17.33 8.10
C ARG A 5 13.27 -16.67 9.41
N ILE A 6 12.79 -15.46 9.65
CA ILE A 6 13.18 -14.63 10.81
C ILE A 6 11.94 -13.84 11.26
N ASN A 7 11.72 -13.78 12.57
CA ASN A 7 10.77 -12.86 13.16
C ASN A 7 11.44 -11.48 13.34
N ALA A 8 11.02 -10.51 12.53
CA ALA A 8 11.62 -9.17 12.55
C ALA A 8 11.42 -8.46 13.89
N TYR A 9 10.28 -8.66 14.55
CA TYR A 9 9.97 -8.04 15.84
C TYR A 9 10.83 -8.58 16.98
N GLU A 10 11.25 -9.83 16.89
CA GLU A 10 12.17 -10.43 17.85
C GLU A 10 13.63 -10.06 17.54
N ALA A 11 14.01 -10.08 16.26
CA ALA A 11 15.39 -9.84 15.83
C ALA A 11 15.79 -8.35 15.90
N ALA A 12 14.87 -7.44 15.57
CA ALA A 12 15.14 -5.99 15.50
C ALA A 12 13.97 -5.18 16.07
N PRO A 13 13.65 -5.32 17.36
CA PRO A 13 12.47 -4.66 17.94
C PRO A 13 12.53 -3.14 17.87
N ALA A 14 13.71 -2.53 17.99
CA ALA A 14 13.87 -1.08 17.88
C ALA A 14 13.58 -0.58 16.47
N ALA A 15 14.00 -1.30 15.43
CA ALA A 15 13.68 -0.97 14.04
C ALA A 15 12.18 -1.07 13.79
N MET A 16 11.55 -2.15 14.21
CA MET A 16 10.11 -2.34 14.06
C MET A 16 9.29 -1.26 14.77
N LYS A 17 9.72 -0.83 15.95
CA LYS A 17 9.09 0.27 16.69
C LYS A 17 9.09 1.58 15.92
N THR A 18 10.17 1.92 15.23
CA THR A 18 10.24 3.13 14.40
C THR A 18 9.30 3.04 13.21
N LEU A 19 9.19 1.88 12.56
CA LEU A 19 8.30 1.67 11.43
C LEU A 19 6.82 1.76 11.87
N VAL A 20 6.47 1.19 13.01
CA VAL A 20 5.12 1.30 13.59
C VAL A 20 4.78 2.76 13.90
N ALA A 21 5.75 3.57 14.36
CA ALA A 21 5.55 5.00 14.58
C ALA A 21 5.20 5.74 13.28
N VAL A 22 5.82 5.40 12.16
CA VAL A 22 5.46 5.96 10.84
C VAL A 22 4.05 5.54 10.42
N GLU A 23 3.67 4.29 10.63
CA GLU A 23 2.29 3.82 10.38
C GLU A 23 1.26 4.61 11.21
N THR A 24 1.54 4.83 12.49
CA THR A 24 0.67 5.62 13.37
C THR A 24 0.50 7.05 12.86
N TYR A 25 1.59 7.69 12.42
CA TYR A 25 1.54 9.00 11.78
C TYR A 25 0.64 9.00 10.53
N LEU A 26 0.83 8.04 9.63
CA LEU A 26 0.08 7.96 8.37
C LEU A 26 -1.42 7.82 8.59
N HIS A 27 -1.85 7.06 9.60
CA HIS A 27 -3.25 6.90 9.96
C HIS A 27 -3.91 8.16 10.55
N GLN A 28 -3.13 9.18 10.90
CA GLN A 28 -3.59 10.48 11.39
C GLN A 28 -3.64 11.55 10.30
N THR A 29 -3.26 11.21 9.06
CA THR A 29 -3.24 12.14 7.94
C THR A 29 -4.62 12.30 7.29
N THR A 30 -4.76 13.33 6.45
CA THR A 30 -5.99 13.59 5.69
C THR A 30 -6.20 12.64 4.50
N LEU A 31 -5.30 11.69 4.25
CA LEU A 31 -5.49 10.67 3.22
C LEU A 31 -6.74 9.82 3.48
N GLY A 32 -7.00 9.52 4.75
CA GLY A 32 -8.16 8.74 5.17
C GLY A 32 -7.91 7.22 5.13
N ALA A 33 -8.51 6.51 6.08
CA ALA A 33 -8.28 5.08 6.28
C ALA A 33 -8.54 4.23 5.03
N ARG A 34 -9.61 4.53 4.29
CA ARG A 34 -9.98 3.78 3.07
C ARG A 34 -8.90 3.90 1.98
N LEU A 35 -8.45 5.13 1.69
CA LEU A 35 -7.41 5.34 0.67
C LEU A 35 -6.09 4.70 1.08
N ILE A 36 -5.71 4.83 2.34
CA ILE A 36 -4.51 4.19 2.89
C ILE A 36 -4.52 2.68 2.63
N GLU A 37 -5.61 2.00 2.95
CA GLU A 37 -5.72 0.55 2.75
C GLU A 37 -5.78 0.15 1.27
N LEU A 38 -6.46 0.93 0.41
CA LEU A 38 -6.47 0.69 -1.03
C LEU A 38 -5.07 0.83 -1.65
N VAL A 39 -4.32 1.85 -1.26
CA VAL A 39 -2.93 2.05 -1.72
C VAL A 39 -2.02 0.90 -1.26
N LYS A 40 -2.14 0.48 -0.01
CA LYS A 40 -1.39 -0.67 0.53
C LYS A 40 -1.73 -1.96 -0.23
N MET A 41 -3.02 -2.19 -0.47
CA MET A 41 -3.49 -3.33 -1.25
C MET A 41 -2.92 -3.30 -2.67
N ARG A 42 -2.95 -2.13 -3.35
CA ARG A 42 -2.46 -1.98 -4.72
C ARG A 42 -0.96 -2.28 -4.83
N ALA A 43 -0.13 -1.69 -4.01
CA ALA A 43 1.31 -1.97 -3.99
C ALA A 43 1.58 -3.45 -3.73
N SER A 44 0.82 -4.07 -2.83
CA SER A 44 0.94 -5.49 -2.48
C SER A 44 0.54 -6.43 -3.63
N GLN A 45 -0.41 -6.02 -4.48
CA GLN A 45 -0.75 -6.72 -5.73
C GLN A 45 0.45 -6.72 -6.69
N ILE A 46 1.05 -5.56 -6.89
CA ILE A 46 2.21 -5.40 -7.79
C ILE A 46 3.38 -6.26 -7.33
N ASN A 47 3.68 -6.24 -6.02
CA ASN A 47 4.80 -6.97 -5.44
C ASN A 47 4.49 -8.46 -5.16
N GLY A 48 3.23 -8.87 -5.23
CA GLY A 48 2.83 -10.26 -4.99
C GLY A 48 3.02 -10.72 -3.54
N CYS A 49 2.71 -9.84 -2.55
CA CYS A 49 2.85 -10.15 -1.13
C CYS A 49 1.58 -10.82 -0.58
N ALA A 50 1.58 -12.16 -0.48
CA ALA A 50 0.41 -12.91 0.00
C ALA A 50 -0.02 -12.50 1.43
N TYR A 51 0.94 -12.37 2.36
CA TYR A 51 0.66 -11.90 3.72
C TYR A 51 -0.01 -10.53 3.73
N CYS A 52 0.50 -9.60 2.94
CA CYS A 52 -0.02 -8.24 2.87
C CYS A 52 -1.39 -8.19 2.20
N LEU A 53 -1.61 -8.96 1.14
CA LEU A 53 -2.92 -9.07 0.47
C LEU A 53 -3.99 -9.62 1.42
N ASP A 54 -3.66 -10.67 2.17
CA ASP A 54 -4.55 -11.22 3.19
C ASP A 54 -4.90 -10.18 4.26
N SER A 55 -3.90 -9.52 4.82
CA SER A 55 -4.07 -8.52 5.88
C SER A 55 -4.90 -7.32 5.42
N HIS A 56 -4.52 -6.69 4.31
CA HIS A 56 -5.16 -5.46 3.85
C HIS A 56 -6.54 -5.68 3.23
N SER A 57 -6.80 -6.83 2.61
CA SER A 57 -8.16 -7.19 2.17
C SER A 57 -9.12 -7.33 3.35
N LYS A 58 -8.66 -7.89 4.47
CA LYS A 58 -9.45 -7.97 5.71
C LYS A 58 -9.73 -6.59 6.31
N GLU A 59 -8.73 -5.71 6.36
CA GLU A 59 -8.93 -4.34 6.84
C GLU A 59 -9.88 -3.54 5.95
N LEU A 60 -9.79 -3.69 4.63
CA LEU A 60 -10.74 -3.08 3.70
C LEU A 60 -12.18 -3.55 3.94
N ARG A 61 -12.41 -4.85 4.08
CA ARG A 61 -13.74 -5.40 4.40
C ARG A 61 -14.26 -4.87 5.74
N LYS A 62 -13.43 -4.87 6.76
CA LYS A 62 -13.76 -4.35 8.09
C LYS A 62 -14.14 -2.87 8.05
N GLY A 63 -13.49 -2.09 7.18
CA GLY A 63 -13.81 -0.70 6.92
C GLY A 63 -15.03 -0.47 6.03
N GLY A 64 -15.72 -1.51 5.59
CA GLY A 64 -16.94 -1.43 4.77
C GLY A 64 -16.69 -1.37 3.26
N GLU A 65 -15.48 -1.70 2.79
CA GLU A 65 -15.20 -1.77 1.36
C GLU A 65 -15.90 -2.97 0.72
N SER A 66 -16.40 -2.79 -0.51
CA SER A 66 -17.10 -3.86 -1.23
C SER A 66 -16.12 -4.90 -1.79
N GLU A 67 -16.55 -6.16 -1.82
CA GLU A 67 -15.80 -7.24 -2.44
C GLU A 67 -15.45 -6.91 -3.90
N GLN A 68 -16.38 -6.32 -4.64
CA GLN A 68 -16.17 -5.95 -6.04
C GLN A 68 -15.01 -4.97 -6.18
N ARG A 69 -14.95 -3.92 -5.36
CA ARG A 69 -13.87 -2.92 -5.42
C ARG A 69 -12.53 -3.52 -4.97
N ILE A 70 -12.54 -4.46 -4.02
CA ILE A 70 -11.32 -5.17 -3.60
C ILE A 70 -10.78 -6.03 -4.74
N TYR A 71 -11.64 -6.81 -5.40
CA TYR A 71 -11.21 -7.71 -6.48
C TYR A 71 -10.78 -6.96 -7.74
N LEU A 72 -11.48 -5.89 -8.11
CA LEU A 72 -11.21 -5.14 -9.33
C LEU A 72 -10.07 -4.11 -9.19
N LEU A 73 -9.52 -3.94 -7.99
CA LEU A 73 -8.42 -3.00 -7.77
C LEU A 73 -7.19 -3.33 -8.63
N ASP A 74 -6.92 -4.60 -8.89
CA ASP A 74 -5.81 -5.02 -9.77
C ASP A 74 -5.99 -4.55 -11.23
N ALA A 75 -7.24 -4.32 -11.62
CA ALA A 75 -7.64 -3.80 -12.93
C ALA A 75 -8.25 -2.39 -12.83
N TRP A 76 -7.78 -1.56 -11.92
CA TRP A 76 -8.36 -0.25 -11.63
C TRP A 76 -8.42 0.68 -12.84
N HIS A 77 -7.50 0.52 -13.80
CA HIS A 77 -7.47 1.32 -15.04
C HIS A 77 -8.75 1.20 -15.85
N GLU A 78 -9.32 0.00 -15.92
CA GLU A 78 -10.52 -0.31 -16.71
C GLU A 78 -11.81 -0.10 -15.93
N SER A 79 -11.75 -0.12 -14.61
CA SER A 79 -12.93 -0.07 -13.76
C SER A 79 -13.43 1.35 -13.52
N PRO A 80 -14.74 1.64 -13.67
CA PRO A 80 -15.32 2.93 -13.34
C PRO A 80 -15.58 3.13 -11.84
N LEU A 81 -15.24 2.15 -11.00
CA LEU A 81 -15.62 2.14 -9.58
C LEU A 81 -14.78 3.08 -8.69
N TYR A 82 -13.68 3.61 -9.21
CA TYR A 82 -12.74 4.41 -8.44
C TYR A 82 -12.85 5.89 -8.80
N SER A 83 -12.85 6.75 -7.77
CA SER A 83 -12.92 8.19 -7.97
C SER A 83 -11.67 8.74 -8.69
N PRO A 84 -11.73 9.94 -9.29
CA PRO A 84 -10.55 10.58 -9.87
C PRO A 84 -9.39 10.72 -8.88
N ARG A 85 -9.68 11.03 -7.61
CA ARG A 85 -8.68 11.12 -6.53
C ARG A 85 -8.03 9.75 -6.24
N GLU A 86 -8.82 8.69 -6.15
CA GLU A 86 -8.32 7.33 -5.95
C GLU A 86 -7.46 6.88 -7.15
N ARG A 87 -7.92 7.13 -8.36
CA ARG A 87 -7.18 6.79 -9.59
C ARG A 87 -5.83 7.49 -9.67
N ALA A 88 -5.76 8.76 -9.29
CA ALA A 88 -4.49 9.51 -9.22
C ALA A 88 -3.54 8.89 -8.17
N ALA A 89 -4.06 8.50 -7.02
CA ALA A 89 -3.28 7.82 -5.98
C ALA A 89 -2.77 6.44 -6.45
N PHE A 90 -3.58 5.68 -7.18
CA PHE A 90 -3.16 4.38 -7.71
C PHE A 90 -2.10 4.51 -8.80
N ALA A 91 -2.24 5.49 -9.70
CA ALA A 91 -1.23 5.78 -10.71
C ALA A 91 0.13 6.14 -10.06
N TRP A 92 0.09 6.95 -9.01
CA TRP A 92 1.28 7.29 -8.22
C TRP A 92 1.87 6.07 -7.52
N THR A 93 1.02 5.24 -6.92
CA THR A 93 1.42 3.97 -6.30
C THR A 93 2.11 3.05 -7.29
N ASP A 94 1.54 2.88 -8.48
CA ASP A 94 2.11 2.06 -9.55
C ASP A 94 3.48 2.59 -9.99
N ALA A 95 3.58 3.91 -10.22
CA ALA A 95 4.82 4.56 -10.63
C ALA A 95 5.93 4.42 -9.58
N LEU A 96 5.62 4.66 -8.31
CA LEU A 96 6.62 4.58 -7.24
C LEU A 96 7.01 3.14 -6.90
N THR A 97 6.08 2.20 -6.98
CA THR A 97 6.37 0.78 -6.71
C THR A 97 7.32 0.20 -7.75
N ARG A 98 7.24 0.69 -9.01
CA ARG A 98 8.14 0.35 -10.11
C ARG A 98 9.10 1.49 -10.46
N ILE A 99 9.58 2.22 -9.47
CA ILE A 99 10.31 3.48 -9.68
C ILE A 99 11.60 3.30 -10.51
N SER A 100 12.24 2.15 -10.42
CA SER A 100 13.43 1.84 -11.24
C SER A 100 13.13 1.80 -12.75
N GLU A 101 11.87 1.58 -13.13
CA GLU A 101 11.41 1.54 -14.52
C GLU A 101 10.76 2.87 -14.94
N THR A 102 9.94 3.44 -14.07
CA THR A 102 9.09 4.59 -14.39
C THR A 102 9.73 5.94 -14.14
N HIS A 103 10.62 6.04 -13.14
CA HIS A 103 11.22 7.29 -12.66
C HIS A 103 10.18 8.37 -12.30
N ALA A 104 8.97 7.96 -11.85
CA ALA A 104 7.89 8.85 -11.44
C ALA A 104 7.58 9.93 -12.51
N PRO A 105 6.90 9.60 -13.61
CA PRO A 105 6.71 10.48 -14.77
C PRO A 105 5.96 11.78 -14.41
N ASP A 106 6.27 12.87 -15.09
CA ASP A 106 5.68 14.18 -14.84
C ASP A 106 4.17 14.20 -15.05
N ASP A 107 3.64 13.49 -16.04
CA ASP A 107 2.20 13.41 -16.31
C ASP A 107 1.42 12.76 -15.16
N VAL A 108 1.99 11.73 -14.53
CA VAL A 108 1.41 11.09 -13.34
C VAL A 108 1.43 12.05 -12.14
N TYR A 109 2.53 12.76 -11.96
CA TYR A 109 2.68 13.76 -10.91
C TYR A 109 1.71 14.95 -11.11
N ASP A 110 1.59 15.46 -12.33
CA ASP A 110 0.70 16.56 -12.65
C ASP A 110 -0.77 16.21 -12.38
N GLU A 111 -1.20 14.99 -12.70
CA GLU A 111 -2.53 14.51 -12.35
C GLU A 111 -2.71 14.38 -10.83
N LEU A 112 -1.70 13.87 -10.13
CA LEU A 112 -1.71 13.76 -8.67
C LEU A 112 -1.94 15.13 -8.01
N ARG A 113 -1.28 16.17 -8.49
CA ARG A 113 -1.40 17.54 -7.96
C ARG A 113 -2.78 18.15 -8.10
N ARG A 114 -3.61 17.66 -8.98
CA ARG A 114 -5.00 18.10 -9.10
C ARG A 114 -5.90 17.63 -7.97
N HIS A 115 -5.48 16.60 -7.24
CA HIS A 115 -6.28 15.92 -6.23
C HIS A 115 -5.69 15.93 -4.82
N PHE A 116 -4.41 16.28 -4.69
CA PHE A 116 -3.67 16.26 -3.42
C PHE A 116 -2.84 17.52 -3.27
N ASP A 117 -2.79 18.08 -2.07
CA ASP A 117 -1.86 19.16 -1.75
C ASP A 117 -0.44 18.64 -1.50
N ASP A 118 0.52 19.55 -1.33
CA ASP A 118 1.94 19.19 -1.19
C ASP A 118 2.19 18.27 0.01
N LYS A 119 1.51 18.51 1.14
CA LYS A 119 1.62 17.67 2.33
C LYS A 119 1.07 16.26 2.06
N GLU A 120 -0.10 16.19 1.45
CA GLU A 120 -0.74 14.90 1.11
C GLU A 120 0.09 14.10 0.11
N ILE A 121 0.76 14.76 -0.85
CA ILE A 121 1.67 14.09 -1.79
C ILE A 121 2.86 13.48 -1.06
N VAL A 122 3.45 14.19 -0.10
CA VAL A 122 4.55 13.64 0.73
C VAL A 122 4.04 12.50 1.60
N ASP A 123 2.88 12.65 2.22
CA ASP A 123 2.27 11.58 3.04
C ASP A 123 1.96 10.34 2.19
N LEU A 124 1.39 10.51 1.00
CA LEU A 124 1.11 9.40 0.08
C LEU A 124 2.41 8.73 -0.40
N THR A 125 3.43 9.50 -0.73
CA THR A 125 4.74 8.98 -1.12
C THR A 125 5.38 8.19 0.03
N THR A 126 5.29 8.69 1.25
CA THR A 126 5.74 7.99 2.45
C THR A 126 4.97 6.70 2.66
N LEU A 127 3.65 6.71 2.47
CA LEU A 127 2.79 5.53 2.56
C LEU A 127 3.20 4.44 1.55
N VAL A 128 3.43 4.84 0.29
CA VAL A 128 3.89 3.90 -0.75
C VAL A 128 5.26 3.32 -0.40
N GLY A 129 6.19 4.14 0.09
CA GLY A 129 7.49 3.69 0.57
C GLY A 129 7.35 2.66 1.71
N MET A 130 6.48 2.94 2.66
CA MET A 130 6.24 2.06 3.81
C MET A 130 5.62 0.73 3.42
N ILE A 131 4.60 0.71 2.58
CA ILE A 131 4.02 -0.57 2.16
C ILE A 131 5.00 -1.39 1.32
N ASN A 132 5.81 -0.75 0.49
CA ASN A 132 6.88 -1.45 -0.22
C ASN A 132 7.92 -2.05 0.75
N LEU A 133 8.24 -1.35 1.84
CA LEU A 133 9.11 -1.88 2.91
C LEU A 133 8.46 -3.09 3.58
N TRP A 134 7.18 -3.01 3.97
CA TRP A 134 6.46 -4.14 4.56
C TRP A 134 6.37 -5.34 3.63
N ASN A 135 6.13 -5.11 2.33
CA ASN A 135 6.16 -6.18 1.33
C ASN A 135 7.52 -6.87 1.29
N ARG A 136 8.62 -6.10 1.35
CA ARG A 136 9.99 -6.65 1.35
C ARG A 136 10.27 -7.47 2.59
N LEU A 137 9.88 -7.00 3.77
CA LEU A 137 10.02 -7.77 5.01
C LEU A 137 9.20 -9.06 4.96
N ALA A 138 7.93 -8.97 4.57
CA ALA A 138 7.04 -10.12 4.55
C ALA A 138 7.49 -11.18 3.52
N ILE A 139 7.83 -10.76 2.30
CA ILE A 139 8.25 -11.67 1.24
C ILE A 139 9.63 -12.27 1.54
N SER A 140 10.61 -11.42 1.90
CA SER A 140 11.99 -11.89 2.12
C SER A 140 12.13 -12.74 3.37
N LEU A 141 11.39 -12.43 4.42
CA LEU A 141 11.41 -13.19 5.68
C LEU A 141 10.34 -14.29 5.74
N ARG A 142 9.53 -14.41 4.68
CA ARG A 142 8.49 -15.44 4.51
C ARG A 142 7.48 -15.46 5.63
N TYR A 143 6.84 -14.31 5.85
CA TYR A 143 5.73 -14.22 6.78
C TYR A 143 4.57 -15.11 6.32
N GLU A 144 4.01 -15.83 7.26
CA GLU A 144 2.88 -16.73 7.02
C GLU A 144 1.56 -16.03 7.35
N HIS A 145 0.63 -16.03 6.40
CA HIS A 145 -0.74 -15.60 6.68
C HIS A 145 -1.54 -16.76 7.31
N PRO A 146 -2.58 -16.46 8.10
CA PRO A 146 -3.45 -17.50 8.64
C PRO A 146 -4.07 -18.35 7.53
N VAL A 147 -4.21 -19.64 7.79
CA VAL A 147 -4.90 -20.60 6.93
C VAL A 147 -6.12 -21.12 7.68
N PRO A 148 -7.33 -21.21 7.04
CA PRO A 148 -8.53 -21.76 7.67
C PRO A 148 -8.37 -23.22 8.08
#